data_0b2cd8467aff201d9bacacd60f1eaff5
#
_entry.id   0b2cd8467aff201d9bacacd60f1eaff5
#
_cell.length_a   1.000
_cell.length_b   1.000
_cell.length_c   1.000
_cell.angle_alpha   90.00
_cell.angle_beta   90.00
_cell.angle_gamma   90.00
#
_symmetry.space_group_name_H-M   'P 1'
#
loop_
_entity.id
_entity.type
_entity.pdbx_description
1 polymer ?
#
loop_
_entity_poly.entity_id
_entity_poly.type
_entity_poly.pdbx_seq_one_letter_code
_entity_poly.pdbx_strand_id
1 'polypeptide(L)'
;MKLPIFAAAIALSTTALAVSAPAFAQDVTGLWQTQTNGGQVEISRCGNSLCGKLVTSNHIKADPAVKDVKNKDASLRGRTLKNMQMLYDFTGGPSKWTGGKVYNAADGGTYSGTITLVSASELKLKGCIVAPLCKTEKWTRIK
;
A
#
# COMPACT_ATOMS: atom_id res chain seq x y z
N MET A 1 74.85 34.63 14.49
CA MET A 1 74.17 33.37 14.10
C MET A 1 72.72 33.46 14.53
N LYS A 2 71.78 33.62 13.63
CA LYS A 2 70.35 33.64 13.89
C LYS A 2 69.74 32.34 13.41
N LEU A 3 69.17 31.53 14.32
CA LEU A 3 68.38 30.35 13.95
C LEU A 3 66.95 30.77 13.56
N PRO A 4 66.37 30.24 12.49
CA PRO A 4 64.96 30.42 12.21
C PRO A 4 64.12 29.39 12.99
N ILE A 5 63.09 29.88 13.68
CA ILE A 5 62.09 29.11 14.35
C ILE A 5 61.09 28.63 13.30
N PHE A 6 61.00 27.32 13.03
CA PHE A 6 59.97 26.74 12.18
C PHE A 6 58.70 26.55 13.04
N ALA A 7 57.69 27.36 12.73
CA ALA A 7 56.35 27.16 13.26
C ALA A 7 55.65 26.07 12.48
N ALA A 8 55.46 24.91 13.10
CA ALA A 8 54.62 23.83 12.55
C ALA A 8 53.15 24.13 12.74
N ALA A 9 52.42 24.42 11.66
CA ALA A 9 50.97 24.54 11.68
C ALA A 9 50.35 23.14 11.67
N ILE A 10 49.71 22.78 12.78
CA ILE A 10 48.93 21.56 12.89
C ILE A 10 47.52 21.84 12.31
N ALA A 11 47.24 21.32 11.14
CA ALA A 11 45.89 21.37 10.56
C ALA A 11 45.04 20.27 11.23
N LEU A 12 44.08 20.67 12.07
CA LEU A 12 43.04 19.79 12.57
C LEU A 12 42.04 19.50 11.45
N SER A 13 42.12 18.31 10.87
CA SER A 13 41.11 17.82 9.93
C SER A 13 39.92 17.31 10.73
N THR A 14 38.83 18.06 10.80
CA THR A 14 37.55 17.59 11.35
C THR A 14 36.86 16.69 10.32
N THR A 15 36.98 15.36 10.50
CA THR A 15 36.17 14.39 9.75
C THR A 15 34.74 14.45 10.29
N ALA A 16 33.82 15.03 9.51
CA ALA A 16 32.39 14.97 9.77
C ALA A 16 31.90 13.54 9.50
N LEU A 17 31.57 12.81 10.56
CA LEU A 17 30.88 11.52 10.46
C LEU A 17 29.45 11.81 10.01
N ALA A 18 29.14 11.53 8.74
CA ALA A 18 27.78 11.53 8.23
C ALA A 18 27.04 10.36 8.89
N VAL A 19 26.21 10.65 9.88
CA VAL A 19 25.27 9.68 10.44
C VAL A 19 24.16 9.49 9.42
N SER A 20 24.25 8.43 8.62
CA SER A 20 23.12 8.01 7.77
C SER A 20 22.00 7.51 8.68
N ALA A 21 20.89 8.26 8.71
CA ALA A 21 19.67 7.80 9.36
C ALA A 21 19.22 6.48 8.72
N PRO A 22 18.78 5.47 9.52
CA PRO A 22 18.25 4.24 8.96
C PRO A 22 17.05 4.59 8.08
N ALA A 23 17.11 4.19 6.79
CA ALA A 23 15.95 4.26 5.93
C ALA A 23 14.95 3.23 6.47
N PHE A 24 13.90 3.70 7.16
CA PHE A 24 12.79 2.82 7.54
C PHE A 24 12.18 2.28 6.24
N ALA A 25 12.21 0.96 6.06
CA ALA A 25 11.51 0.30 4.98
C ALA A 25 10.03 0.69 5.09
N GLN A 26 9.50 1.38 4.08
CA GLN A 26 8.11 1.79 4.05
C GLN A 26 7.25 0.53 3.96
N ASP A 27 6.45 0.26 4.99
CA ASP A 27 5.55 -0.88 5.00
C ASP A 27 4.21 -0.48 4.35
N VAL A 28 3.72 -1.31 3.43
CA VAL A 28 2.43 -1.10 2.77
C VAL A 28 1.25 -1.50 3.67
N THR A 29 1.50 -2.22 4.76
CA THR A 29 0.44 -2.59 5.70
C THR A 29 -0.13 -1.36 6.40
N GLY A 30 -1.40 -1.44 6.79
CA GLY A 30 -2.13 -0.36 7.44
C GLY A 30 -3.45 -0.04 6.77
N LEU A 31 -4.06 1.06 7.18
CA LEU A 31 -5.38 1.50 6.72
C LEU A 31 -5.25 2.55 5.63
N TRP A 32 -5.91 2.32 4.52
CA TRP A 32 -5.86 3.13 3.32
C TRP A 32 -7.23 3.64 2.89
N GLN A 33 -7.32 4.93 2.55
CA GLN A 33 -8.48 5.54 1.92
C GLN A 33 -8.44 5.28 0.43
N THR A 34 -9.48 4.65 -0.12
CA THR A 34 -9.61 4.45 -1.57
C THR A 34 -10.03 5.73 -2.28
N GLN A 35 -9.83 5.77 -3.59
CA GLN A 35 -10.21 6.93 -4.41
C GLN A 35 -11.72 7.06 -4.56
N THR A 36 -12.49 5.98 -4.42
CA THR A 36 -13.92 5.92 -4.73
C THR A 36 -14.76 5.50 -3.54
N ASN A 37 -16.02 5.95 -3.49
CA ASN A 37 -17.07 5.51 -2.56
C ASN A 37 -16.72 5.59 -1.07
N GLY A 38 -15.76 6.44 -0.68
CA GLY A 38 -15.32 6.57 0.72
C GLY A 38 -14.81 5.25 1.31
N GLY A 39 -14.32 4.35 0.47
CA GLY A 39 -13.80 3.05 0.88
C GLY A 39 -12.56 3.18 1.74
N GLN A 40 -12.48 2.37 2.79
CA GLN A 40 -11.26 2.21 3.58
C GLN A 40 -10.87 0.74 3.61
N VAL A 41 -9.64 0.46 3.27
CA VAL A 41 -9.11 -0.90 3.15
C VAL A 41 -7.92 -1.08 4.08
N GLU A 42 -7.98 -2.10 4.91
CA GLU A 42 -6.86 -2.52 5.74
C GLU A 42 -6.03 -3.55 4.99
N ILE A 43 -4.79 -3.20 4.68
CA ILE A 43 -3.81 -4.11 4.09
C ILE A 43 -3.00 -4.76 5.19
N SER A 44 -2.90 -6.07 5.17
CA SER A 44 -2.16 -6.89 6.14
C SER A 44 -1.40 -8.01 5.44
N ARG A 45 -0.51 -8.66 6.17
CA ARG A 45 0.20 -9.84 5.69
C ARG A 45 -0.64 -11.09 5.89
N CYS A 46 -0.72 -11.93 4.83
CA CYS A 46 -1.35 -13.24 4.82
C CYS A 46 -0.27 -14.27 4.46
N GLY A 47 0.47 -14.78 5.44
CA GLY A 47 1.64 -15.60 5.16
C GLY A 47 2.69 -14.80 4.37
N ASN A 48 3.09 -15.30 3.21
CA ASN A 48 4.08 -14.66 2.32
C ASN A 48 3.48 -13.65 1.34
N SER A 49 2.17 -13.39 1.43
CA SER A 49 1.45 -12.46 0.56
C SER A 49 0.80 -11.33 1.34
N LEU A 50 0.26 -10.35 0.62
CA LEU A 50 -0.60 -9.30 1.18
C LEU A 50 -2.05 -9.61 0.87
N CYS A 51 -2.91 -9.32 1.87
CA CYS A 51 -4.36 -9.32 1.77
C CYS A 51 -4.92 -7.95 2.14
N GLY A 52 -6.14 -7.65 1.70
CA GLY A 52 -6.83 -6.43 2.11
C GLY A 52 -8.30 -6.68 2.37
N LYS A 53 -8.81 -6.05 3.44
CA LYS A 53 -10.23 -6.09 3.83
C LYS A 53 -10.87 -4.74 3.70
N LEU A 54 -12.09 -4.70 3.16
CA LEU A 54 -12.92 -3.50 3.14
C LEU A 54 -13.46 -3.24 4.55
N VAL A 55 -12.92 -2.24 5.24
CA VAL A 55 -13.32 -1.91 6.62
C VAL A 55 -14.61 -1.10 6.63
N THR A 56 -14.72 -0.11 5.75
CA THR A 56 -15.89 0.74 5.59
C THR A 56 -15.99 1.33 4.19
N SER A 57 -17.17 1.86 3.86
CA SER A 57 -17.46 2.64 2.66
C SER A 57 -18.72 3.45 2.90
N ASN A 58 -19.12 4.31 1.96
CA ASN A 58 -20.38 5.05 2.07
C ASN A 58 -21.59 4.11 2.17
N HIS A 59 -21.58 2.99 1.45
CA HIS A 59 -22.65 1.98 1.54
C HIS A 59 -22.67 1.30 2.92
N ILE A 60 -21.52 0.93 3.47
CA ILE A 60 -21.40 0.31 4.79
C ILE A 60 -21.81 1.29 5.90
N LYS A 61 -21.50 2.58 5.73
CA LYS A 61 -21.93 3.63 6.70
C LYS A 61 -23.44 3.81 6.69
N ALA A 62 -24.07 3.72 5.51
CA ALA A 62 -25.53 3.82 5.36
C ALA A 62 -26.25 2.56 5.89
N ASP A 63 -25.68 1.38 5.63
CA ASP A 63 -26.20 0.09 6.10
C ASP A 63 -25.02 -0.86 6.42
N PRO A 64 -24.68 -1.05 7.71
CA PRO A 64 -23.61 -1.98 8.10
C PRO A 64 -23.86 -3.45 7.73
N ALA A 65 -25.11 -3.81 7.44
CA ALA A 65 -25.50 -5.16 7.02
C ALA A 65 -25.56 -5.34 5.50
N VAL A 66 -25.16 -4.30 4.72
CA VAL A 66 -25.21 -4.35 3.26
C VAL A 66 -24.47 -5.57 2.71
N LYS A 67 -25.12 -6.26 1.77
CA LYS A 67 -24.65 -7.54 1.21
C LYS A 67 -23.93 -7.35 -0.12
N ASP A 68 -23.12 -8.33 -0.47
CA ASP A 68 -22.36 -8.44 -1.72
C ASP A 68 -23.24 -8.95 -2.88
N VAL A 69 -24.38 -8.29 -3.10
CA VAL A 69 -25.44 -8.75 -4.01
C VAL A 69 -25.03 -8.84 -5.47
N LYS A 70 -23.98 -8.11 -5.88
CA LYS A 70 -23.47 -8.09 -7.26
C LYS A 70 -22.42 -9.15 -7.53
N ASN A 71 -22.03 -9.95 -6.52
CA ASN A 71 -21.04 -10.99 -6.71
C ASN A 71 -21.48 -11.94 -7.82
N LYS A 72 -20.58 -12.23 -8.75
CA LYS A 72 -20.84 -13.19 -9.85
C LYS A 72 -21.05 -14.61 -9.33
N ASP A 73 -20.39 -14.95 -8.21
CA ASP A 73 -20.66 -16.18 -7.48
C ASP A 73 -21.89 -15.99 -6.56
N ALA A 74 -22.98 -16.66 -6.93
CA ALA A 74 -24.25 -16.58 -6.20
C ALA A 74 -24.12 -17.02 -4.73
N SER A 75 -23.22 -17.95 -4.42
CA SER A 75 -22.99 -18.45 -3.07
C SER A 75 -22.39 -17.39 -2.14
N LEU A 76 -21.74 -16.36 -2.68
CA LEU A 76 -21.12 -15.27 -1.93
C LEU A 76 -22.02 -14.03 -1.78
N ARG A 77 -23.19 -13.98 -2.42
CA ARG A 77 -24.08 -12.80 -2.38
C ARG A 77 -24.67 -12.53 -1.00
N GLY A 78 -24.72 -13.54 -0.14
CA GLY A 78 -25.20 -13.41 1.24
C GLY A 78 -24.20 -12.84 2.24
N ARG A 79 -22.93 -12.73 1.90
CA ARG A 79 -21.90 -12.16 2.80
C ARG A 79 -22.06 -10.64 2.90
N THR A 80 -21.66 -10.06 4.05
CA THR A 80 -21.63 -8.61 4.22
C THR A 80 -20.41 -8.01 3.54
N LEU A 81 -20.52 -6.77 3.07
CA LEU A 81 -19.38 -6.02 2.54
C LEU A 81 -18.39 -5.61 3.64
N LYS A 82 -18.88 -5.35 4.85
CA LYS A 82 -18.05 -4.97 5.99
C LYS A 82 -17.08 -6.12 6.34
N ASN A 83 -15.80 -5.80 6.42
CA ASN A 83 -14.69 -6.74 6.67
C ASN A 83 -14.51 -7.83 5.60
N MET A 84 -15.14 -7.66 4.44
CA MET A 84 -14.95 -8.56 3.31
C MET A 84 -13.53 -8.43 2.76
N GLN A 85 -12.88 -9.57 2.51
CA GLN A 85 -11.60 -9.55 1.79
C GLN A 85 -11.82 -9.15 0.34
N MET A 86 -11.04 -8.18 -0.12
CA MET A 86 -11.08 -7.67 -1.50
C MET A 86 -9.74 -7.69 -2.21
N LEU A 87 -8.64 -7.77 -1.47
CA LEU A 87 -7.29 -7.94 -2.02
C LEU A 87 -6.77 -9.32 -1.63
N TYR A 88 -6.22 -10.06 -2.60
CA TYR A 88 -5.77 -11.44 -2.45
C TYR A 88 -4.39 -11.63 -3.06
N ASP A 89 -3.52 -12.37 -2.39
CA ASP A 89 -2.32 -13.04 -2.92
C ASP A 89 -1.29 -12.13 -3.60
N PHE A 90 -1.19 -10.87 -3.17
CA PHE A 90 -0.15 -9.98 -3.68
C PHE A 90 1.22 -10.38 -3.14
N THR A 91 2.18 -10.64 -4.01
CA THR A 91 3.54 -11.03 -3.64
C THR A 91 4.58 -10.04 -4.16
N GLY A 92 5.72 -9.95 -3.49
CA GLY A 92 6.82 -9.05 -3.85
C GLY A 92 7.19 -8.08 -2.73
N GLY A 93 7.41 -6.83 -3.06
CA GLY A 93 7.91 -5.78 -2.18
C GLY A 93 9.36 -5.43 -2.46
N PRO A 94 9.92 -4.45 -1.78
CA PRO A 94 9.32 -3.60 -0.74
C PRO A 94 8.41 -2.49 -1.28
N SER A 95 8.45 -2.16 -2.57
CA SER A 95 7.67 -1.06 -3.16
C SER A 95 6.63 -1.49 -4.18
N LYS A 96 6.70 -2.74 -4.67
CA LYS A 96 5.78 -3.25 -5.68
C LYS A 96 5.41 -4.69 -5.39
N TRP A 97 4.09 -4.97 -5.41
CA TRP A 97 3.52 -6.31 -5.24
C TRP A 97 2.66 -6.64 -6.44
N THR A 98 2.81 -7.85 -6.96
CA THR A 98 2.17 -8.33 -8.20
C THR A 98 1.51 -9.68 -8.00
N GLY A 99 0.85 -10.17 -9.04
CA GLY A 99 0.23 -11.50 -9.05
C GLY A 99 -1.03 -11.61 -8.19
N GLY A 100 -1.45 -10.51 -7.57
CA GLY A 100 -2.64 -10.50 -6.74
C GLY A 100 -3.94 -10.34 -7.52
N LYS A 101 -5.04 -10.42 -6.79
CA LYS A 101 -6.40 -10.21 -7.30
C LYS A 101 -7.11 -9.14 -6.50
N VAL A 102 -7.90 -8.33 -7.22
CA VAL A 102 -8.75 -7.27 -6.66
C VAL A 102 -10.20 -7.62 -6.94
N TYR A 103 -10.98 -7.83 -5.90
CA TYR A 103 -12.43 -7.95 -6.01
C TYR A 103 -13.08 -6.57 -5.91
N ASN A 104 -13.97 -6.25 -6.84
CA ASN A 104 -14.74 -5.03 -6.85
C ASN A 104 -16.22 -5.29 -6.60
N ALA A 105 -16.72 -4.95 -5.41
CA ALA A 105 -18.12 -5.15 -5.05
C ALA A 105 -19.09 -4.27 -5.86
N ALA A 106 -18.62 -3.19 -6.48
CA ALA A 106 -19.47 -2.32 -7.28
C ALA A 106 -19.97 -2.97 -8.58
N ASP A 107 -19.19 -3.92 -9.14
CA ASP A 107 -19.53 -4.67 -10.36
C ASP A 107 -19.53 -6.20 -10.18
N GLY A 108 -19.09 -6.69 -9.02
CA GLY A 108 -18.99 -8.11 -8.71
C GLY A 108 -17.84 -8.84 -9.41
N GLY A 109 -16.93 -8.10 -10.03
CA GLY A 109 -15.80 -8.62 -10.80
C GLY A 109 -14.53 -8.78 -9.98
N THR A 110 -13.68 -9.72 -10.42
CA THR A 110 -12.32 -9.92 -9.90
C THR A 110 -11.31 -9.64 -10.98
N TYR A 111 -10.29 -8.87 -10.65
CA TYR A 111 -9.30 -8.33 -11.59
C TYR A 111 -7.89 -8.73 -11.16
N SER A 112 -6.98 -8.89 -12.12
CA SER A 112 -5.55 -9.04 -11.83
C SER A 112 -5.00 -7.74 -11.28
N GLY A 113 -4.25 -7.79 -10.18
CA GLY A 113 -3.84 -6.62 -9.42
C GLY A 113 -2.33 -6.42 -9.33
N THR A 114 -1.95 -5.15 -9.22
CA THR A 114 -0.61 -4.72 -8.84
C THR A 114 -0.73 -3.56 -7.84
N ILE A 115 -0.02 -3.66 -6.73
CA ILE A 115 0.13 -2.58 -5.74
C ILE A 115 1.51 -1.95 -5.92
N THR A 116 1.58 -0.63 -6.00
CA THR A 116 2.83 0.13 -5.99
C THR A 116 2.79 1.14 -4.86
N LEU A 117 3.70 1.01 -3.90
CA LEU A 117 3.88 2.01 -2.83
C LEU A 117 4.70 3.17 -3.39
N VAL A 118 4.07 4.32 -3.53
CA VAL A 118 4.69 5.53 -4.11
C VAL A 118 5.47 6.30 -3.04
N SER A 119 4.90 6.38 -1.84
CA SER A 119 5.48 7.03 -0.67
C SER A 119 4.91 6.42 0.62
N ALA A 120 5.34 6.90 1.77
CA ALA A 120 4.77 6.47 3.06
C ALA A 120 3.25 6.72 3.15
N SER A 121 2.72 7.72 2.42
CA SER A 121 1.32 8.16 2.48
C SER A 121 0.50 7.87 1.22
N GLU A 122 1.11 7.31 0.17
CA GLU A 122 0.43 7.07 -1.11
C GLU A 122 0.78 5.71 -1.70
N LEU A 123 -0.21 4.97 -2.14
CA LEU A 123 -0.06 3.81 -3.01
C LEU A 123 -0.93 3.92 -4.26
N LYS A 124 -0.58 3.17 -5.29
CA LYS A 124 -1.38 2.96 -6.49
C LYS A 124 -1.82 1.50 -6.55
N LEU A 125 -3.11 1.27 -6.70
CA LEU A 125 -3.69 -0.02 -6.99
C LEU A 125 -4.11 -0.07 -8.45
N LYS A 126 -3.49 -0.92 -9.23
CA LYS A 126 -3.83 -1.17 -10.63
C LYS A 126 -4.58 -2.50 -10.73
N GLY A 127 -5.78 -2.47 -11.30
CA GLY A 127 -6.57 -3.66 -11.62
C GLY A 127 -6.77 -3.79 -13.12
N CYS A 128 -6.61 -5.00 -13.66
CA CYS A 128 -6.73 -5.29 -15.09
C CYS A 128 -7.69 -6.45 -15.33
N ILE A 129 -8.56 -6.31 -16.35
CA ILE A 129 -9.30 -7.45 -16.93
C ILE A 129 -8.30 -8.30 -17.68
N VAL A 130 -7.62 -7.69 -18.65
CA VAL A 130 -6.49 -8.18 -19.42
C VAL A 130 -5.67 -6.95 -19.84
N ALA A 131 -4.34 -7.04 -19.86
CA ALA A 131 -3.52 -5.91 -20.30
C ALA A 131 -3.77 -5.63 -21.80
N PRO A 132 -3.96 -4.35 -22.22
CA PRO A 132 -3.78 -3.11 -21.48
C PRO A 132 -5.06 -2.56 -20.80
N LEU A 133 -6.16 -3.33 -20.71
CA LEU A 133 -7.44 -2.89 -20.14
C LEU A 133 -7.35 -2.84 -18.61
N CYS A 134 -6.74 -1.80 -18.09
CA CYS A 134 -6.47 -1.61 -16.68
C CYS A 134 -7.04 -0.27 -16.17
N LYS A 135 -7.41 -0.26 -14.89
CA LYS A 135 -7.73 0.95 -14.14
C LYS A 135 -6.76 1.06 -12.97
N THR A 136 -6.26 2.27 -12.73
CA THR A 136 -5.39 2.56 -11.58
C THR A 136 -6.10 3.54 -10.64
N GLU A 137 -6.13 3.20 -9.36
CA GLU A 137 -6.59 4.08 -8.30
C GLU A 137 -5.43 4.52 -7.41
N LYS A 138 -5.48 5.74 -6.94
CA LYS A 138 -4.58 6.29 -5.94
C LYS A 138 -5.24 6.18 -4.57
N TRP A 139 -4.55 5.53 -3.63
CA TRP A 139 -5.01 5.41 -2.25
C TRP A 139 -4.09 6.20 -1.33
N THR A 140 -4.67 6.83 -0.32
CA THR A 140 -3.94 7.60 0.68
C THR A 140 -3.96 6.90 2.03
N ARG A 141 -2.83 6.92 2.73
CA ARG A 141 -2.70 6.29 4.05
C ARG A 141 -3.51 7.05 5.09
N ILE A 142 -4.25 6.31 5.90
CA ILE A 142 -4.94 6.83 7.09
C ILE A 142 -4.08 6.57 8.33
N LYS A 143 -3.58 5.34 8.47
CA LYS A 143 -2.67 4.92 9.55
C LYS A 143 -1.98 3.58 9.23
#